data_bbaeae3c038e9f21720578099c71e018
#
_entry.id   bbaeae3c038e9f21720578099c71e018
#
_cell.length_a   1.000
_cell.length_b   1.000
_cell.length_c   1.000
_cell.angle_alpha   90.00
_cell.angle_beta   90.00
_cell.angle_gamma   90.00
#
_symmetry.space_group_name_H-M   'P 1'
#
loop_
_entity.id
_entity.type
_entity.pdbx_description
1 polymer ?
#
loop_
_entity_poly.entity_id
_entity_poly.type
_entity_poly.pdbx_seq_one_letter_code
_entity_poly.pdbx_strand_id
1 'polypeptide(L)'
;MQHPLDIEPGSVWLVGAGPGDPDLLTRKAERLIAGADIVFYDALVGPGVLDLIPDHVARVSVGKRAGRHSKDQASINDLILAAAQQGKRVVRLKGGDPSIFGRSTEEIAHLACHGVSVRICPGVTAASAAAASAGASLTLRGLARSLTFVTAHARAGEALSLDWASLAQPELTVAVYMGRAAASTVSRELIAAGRSPSTPVLIVVNASLPHERRIHGRLSALAFLVETISDEDPTLLLIGEAVQPIPSATHKAGCAETVGATEDPRYCRADPRPLRSG
;
A
#
# COMPACT_ATOMS: atom_id res chain seq x y z
N MET A 1 -31.10 -14.05 2.49
CA MET A 1 -30.42 -14.05 1.19
C MET A 1 -29.00 -14.55 1.43
N GLN A 2 -28.71 -15.81 1.07
CA GLN A 2 -27.34 -16.34 1.06
C GLN A 2 -26.62 -15.63 -0.09
N HIS A 3 -25.60 -14.81 0.22
CA HIS A 3 -24.68 -14.33 -0.79
C HIS A 3 -23.84 -15.51 -1.25
N PRO A 4 -23.76 -15.80 -2.54
CA PRO A 4 -22.90 -16.88 -3.05
C PRO A 4 -21.43 -16.41 -2.94
N LEU A 5 -20.85 -16.63 -1.78
CA LEU A 5 -19.41 -16.47 -1.54
C LEU A 5 -18.80 -17.82 -1.19
N ASP A 6 -19.36 -18.87 -1.76
CA ASP A 6 -18.75 -20.18 -1.64
C ASP A 6 -17.55 -20.23 -2.61
N ILE A 7 -16.38 -20.45 -2.05
CA ILE A 7 -15.21 -20.80 -2.86
C ILE A 7 -15.51 -22.17 -3.45
N GLU A 8 -15.55 -22.25 -4.77
CA GLU A 8 -15.78 -23.51 -5.46
C GLU A 8 -14.59 -24.46 -5.21
N PRO A 9 -14.82 -25.75 -4.96
CA PRO A 9 -13.72 -26.73 -4.88
C PRO A 9 -12.86 -26.68 -6.14
N GLY A 10 -11.53 -26.71 -5.96
CA GLY A 10 -10.57 -26.61 -7.06
C GLY A 10 -10.39 -25.20 -7.64
N SER A 11 -10.97 -24.16 -7.02
CA SER A 11 -10.77 -22.77 -7.43
C SER A 11 -9.82 -22.03 -6.49
N VAL A 12 -9.29 -20.90 -6.99
CA VAL A 12 -8.34 -20.05 -6.26
C VAL A 12 -8.88 -18.62 -6.15
N TRP A 13 -8.79 -18.03 -4.96
CA TRP A 13 -8.99 -16.62 -4.75
C TRP A 13 -7.66 -15.93 -4.37
N LEU A 14 -7.29 -14.91 -5.13
CA LEU A 14 -6.24 -13.96 -4.73
C LEU A 14 -6.89 -12.89 -3.86
N VAL A 15 -6.55 -12.87 -2.57
CA VAL A 15 -7.24 -12.05 -1.57
C VAL A 15 -6.29 -11.02 -0.99
N GLY A 16 -6.70 -9.75 -1.01
CA GLY A 16 -5.97 -8.68 -0.35
C GLY A 16 -6.13 -8.75 1.16
N ALA A 17 -5.01 -8.83 1.85
CA ALA A 17 -4.93 -8.85 3.31
C ALA A 17 -4.99 -7.44 3.93
N GLY A 18 -5.02 -6.39 3.10
CA GLY A 18 -4.79 -5.05 3.59
C GLY A 18 -3.33 -4.80 3.99
N PRO A 19 -3.03 -3.65 4.57
CA PRO A 19 -1.65 -3.22 4.86
C PRO A 19 -1.06 -3.81 6.15
N GLY A 20 -1.87 -4.46 6.99
CA GLY A 20 -1.37 -5.12 8.21
C GLY A 20 -2.37 -5.17 9.38
N ASP A 21 -3.14 -4.09 9.58
CA ASP A 21 -4.20 -4.03 10.58
C ASP A 21 -5.36 -4.96 10.19
N PRO A 22 -5.76 -5.92 11.05
CA PRO A 22 -6.89 -6.81 10.76
C PRO A 22 -8.22 -6.08 10.55
N ASP A 23 -8.44 -4.93 11.17
CA ASP A 23 -9.67 -4.13 11.00
C ASP A 23 -9.75 -3.49 9.59
N LEU A 24 -8.65 -3.46 8.84
CA LEU A 24 -8.63 -3.04 7.44
C LEU A 24 -8.85 -4.20 6.46
N LEU A 25 -9.12 -5.40 6.96
CA LEU A 25 -9.52 -6.53 6.13
C LEU A 25 -10.94 -6.28 5.59
N THR A 26 -11.16 -6.50 4.30
CA THR A 26 -12.51 -6.37 3.77
C THR A 26 -13.40 -7.51 4.28
N ARG A 27 -14.68 -7.24 4.55
CA ARG A 27 -15.66 -8.27 4.95
C ARG A 27 -15.74 -9.44 3.96
N LYS A 28 -15.40 -9.20 2.69
CA LYS A 28 -15.34 -10.26 1.68
C LYS A 28 -14.09 -11.11 1.88
N ALA A 29 -12.94 -10.50 2.13
CA ALA A 29 -11.70 -11.20 2.40
C ALA A 29 -11.82 -12.10 3.63
N GLU A 30 -12.37 -11.59 4.73
CA GLU A 30 -12.61 -12.36 5.96
C GLU A 30 -13.45 -13.62 5.69
N ARG A 31 -14.57 -13.48 4.96
CA ARG A 31 -15.44 -14.62 4.61
C ARG A 31 -14.75 -15.63 3.70
N LEU A 32 -13.92 -15.16 2.75
CA LEU A 32 -13.16 -16.05 1.88
C LEU A 32 -12.10 -16.83 2.66
N ILE A 33 -11.42 -16.18 3.59
CA ILE A 33 -10.44 -16.83 4.48
C ILE A 33 -11.13 -17.91 5.32
N ALA A 34 -12.27 -17.60 5.92
CA ALA A 34 -13.01 -18.53 6.75
C ALA A 34 -13.60 -19.72 5.96
N GLY A 35 -13.92 -19.53 4.68
CA GLY A 35 -14.47 -20.57 3.80
C GLY A 35 -13.41 -21.40 3.05
N ALA A 36 -12.13 -21.13 3.23
CA ALA A 36 -11.04 -21.83 2.56
C ALA A 36 -10.73 -23.19 3.22
N ASP A 37 -10.14 -24.12 2.46
CA ASP A 37 -9.50 -25.31 3.00
C ASP A 37 -8.01 -25.06 3.29
N ILE A 38 -7.40 -24.14 2.52
CA ILE A 38 -6.00 -23.79 2.63
C ILE A 38 -5.74 -22.32 2.26
N VAL A 39 -4.90 -21.65 3.07
CA VAL A 39 -4.43 -20.29 2.83
C VAL A 39 -2.93 -20.28 2.61
N PHE A 40 -2.50 -19.82 1.43
CA PHE A 40 -1.10 -19.48 1.14
C PHE A 40 -0.87 -17.99 1.38
N TYR A 41 0.11 -17.60 2.19
CA TYR A 41 0.34 -16.19 2.53
C TYR A 41 1.81 -15.79 2.40
N ASP A 42 2.06 -14.52 2.06
CA ASP A 42 3.42 -13.94 1.99
C ASP A 42 3.84 -13.25 3.30
N ALA A 43 5.09 -12.77 3.33
CA ALA A 43 5.69 -12.16 4.51
C ALA A 43 5.09 -10.78 4.87
N LEU A 44 4.34 -10.14 3.95
CA LEU A 44 3.73 -8.83 4.16
C LEU A 44 2.34 -8.90 4.82
N VAL A 45 1.80 -10.11 4.98
CA VAL A 45 0.53 -10.30 5.70
C VAL A 45 0.76 -10.08 7.19
N GLY A 46 0.05 -9.12 7.77
CA GLY A 46 0.16 -8.78 9.18
C GLY A 46 -0.20 -9.96 10.11
N PRO A 47 0.48 -10.10 11.26
CA PRO A 47 0.23 -11.20 12.19
C PRO A 47 -1.23 -11.23 12.67
N GLY A 48 -1.84 -10.07 12.98
CA GLY A 48 -3.24 -10.01 13.38
C GLY A 48 -4.21 -10.52 12.31
N VAL A 49 -3.88 -10.38 11.03
CA VAL A 49 -4.68 -10.98 9.93
C VAL A 49 -4.49 -12.50 9.89
N LEU A 50 -3.30 -13.00 10.18
CA LEU A 50 -3.05 -14.44 10.24
C LEU A 50 -3.79 -15.10 11.41
N ASP A 51 -3.99 -14.37 12.50
CA ASP A 51 -4.73 -14.84 13.69
C ASP A 51 -6.24 -14.99 13.42
N LEU A 52 -6.77 -14.30 12.39
CA LEU A 52 -8.16 -14.44 11.94
C LEU A 52 -8.41 -15.71 11.09
N ILE A 53 -7.37 -16.43 10.69
CA ILE A 53 -7.54 -17.68 9.94
C ILE A 53 -8.00 -18.77 10.92
N PRO A 54 -9.18 -19.41 10.71
CA PRO A 54 -9.68 -20.44 11.61
C PRO A 54 -8.73 -21.64 11.72
N ASP A 55 -8.73 -22.32 12.86
CA ASP A 55 -7.82 -23.46 13.13
C ASP A 55 -8.00 -24.64 12.14
N HIS A 56 -9.20 -24.81 11.57
CA HIS A 56 -9.47 -25.86 10.60
C HIS A 56 -8.90 -25.56 9.21
N VAL A 57 -8.47 -24.32 8.95
CA VAL A 57 -7.90 -23.89 7.66
C VAL A 57 -6.39 -24.09 7.68
N ALA A 58 -5.86 -24.86 6.74
CA ALA A 58 -4.43 -25.07 6.62
C ALA A 58 -3.71 -23.75 6.25
N ARG A 59 -2.59 -23.44 6.92
CA ARG A 59 -1.78 -22.23 6.71
C ARG A 59 -0.43 -22.57 6.10
N VAL A 60 -0.08 -21.98 4.97
CA VAL A 60 1.20 -22.22 4.29
C VAL A 60 1.89 -20.88 4.00
N SER A 61 3.02 -20.64 4.64
CA SER A 61 3.85 -19.48 4.32
C SER A 61 4.61 -19.71 3.02
N VAL A 62 4.48 -18.79 2.07
CA VAL A 62 5.21 -18.76 0.81
C VAL A 62 6.12 -17.53 0.68
N GLY A 63 6.09 -16.63 1.68
CA GLY A 63 6.92 -15.43 1.75
C GLY A 63 8.38 -15.76 2.12
N LYS A 64 9.27 -14.82 1.81
CA LYS A 64 10.68 -14.86 2.23
C LYS A 64 10.76 -14.62 3.73
N ARG A 65 11.32 -15.55 4.51
CA ARG A 65 11.87 -15.25 5.84
C ARG A 65 13.39 -15.18 5.72
N ALA A 66 13.99 -14.23 6.42
CA ALA A 66 15.45 -14.10 6.49
C ALA A 66 16.09 -15.47 6.80
N GLY A 67 17.06 -15.89 5.97
CA GLY A 67 17.84 -17.11 6.20
C GLY A 67 17.32 -18.42 5.58
N ARG A 68 16.18 -18.44 4.86
CA ARG A 68 15.75 -19.62 4.11
C ARG A 68 15.68 -19.31 2.61
N HIS A 69 16.07 -20.30 1.77
CA HIS A 69 15.93 -20.19 0.32
C HIS A 69 14.52 -19.73 -0.04
N SER A 70 14.42 -18.55 -0.69
CA SER A 70 13.13 -18.06 -1.15
C SER A 70 12.61 -19.03 -2.20
N LYS A 71 11.37 -19.53 -2.04
CA LYS A 71 10.65 -20.13 -3.15
C LYS A 71 10.58 -19.10 -4.26
N ASP A 72 10.99 -19.46 -5.45
CA ASP A 72 10.77 -18.62 -6.60
C ASP A 72 9.26 -18.54 -6.93
N GLN A 73 8.86 -17.61 -7.76
CA GLN A 73 7.43 -17.43 -8.08
C GLN A 73 6.85 -18.71 -8.75
N ALA A 74 7.65 -19.44 -9.54
CA ALA A 74 7.21 -20.66 -10.17
C ALA A 74 6.84 -21.72 -9.11
N SER A 75 7.71 -21.94 -8.14
CA SER A 75 7.45 -22.87 -7.02
C SER A 75 6.21 -22.49 -6.20
N ILE A 76 5.92 -21.19 -6.03
CA ILE A 76 4.71 -20.71 -5.35
C ILE A 76 3.48 -21.08 -6.19
N ASN A 77 3.52 -20.80 -7.49
CA ASN A 77 2.43 -21.08 -8.41
C ASN A 77 2.12 -22.58 -8.47
N ASP A 78 3.15 -23.43 -8.49
CA ASP A 78 3.00 -24.89 -8.51
C ASP A 78 2.35 -25.44 -7.22
N LEU A 79 2.69 -24.87 -6.06
CA LEU A 79 2.05 -25.24 -4.79
C LEU A 79 0.57 -24.90 -4.76
N ILE A 80 0.20 -23.71 -5.25
CA ILE A 80 -1.19 -23.27 -5.33
C ILE A 80 -1.95 -24.16 -6.31
N LEU A 81 -1.36 -24.45 -7.49
CA LEU A 81 -1.92 -25.33 -8.49
C LEU A 81 -2.18 -26.73 -7.94
N ALA A 82 -1.20 -27.32 -7.28
CA ALA A 82 -1.33 -28.68 -6.70
C ALA A 82 -2.47 -28.75 -5.68
N ALA A 83 -2.66 -27.71 -4.85
CA ALA A 83 -3.77 -27.66 -3.92
C ALA A 83 -5.14 -27.56 -4.64
N ALA A 84 -5.23 -26.73 -5.68
CA ALA A 84 -6.45 -26.58 -6.46
C ALA A 84 -6.81 -27.87 -7.21
N GLN A 85 -5.84 -28.56 -7.80
CA GLN A 85 -6.02 -29.85 -8.48
C GLN A 85 -6.47 -30.98 -7.53
N GLN A 86 -6.18 -30.86 -6.23
CA GLN A 86 -6.73 -31.75 -5.20
C GLN A 86 -8.18 -31.41 -4.82
N GLY A 87 -8.83 -30.48 -5.52
CA GLY A 87 -10.19 -30.04 -5.24
C GLY A 87 -10.31 -29.13 -4.03
N LYS A 88 -9.21 -28.59 -3.48
CA LYS A 88 -9.27 -27.70 -2.33
C LYS A 88 -9.79 -26.31 -2.71
N ARG A 89 -10.47 -25.66 -1.77
CA ARG A 89 -10.83 -24.25 -1.82
C ARG A 89 -9.61 -23.43 -1.38
N VAL A 90 -8.97 -22.75 -2.33
CA VAL A 90 -7.67 -22.14 -2.12
C VAL A 90 -7.80 -20.62 -1.98
N VAL A 91 -7.20 -20.05 -0.95
CA VAL A 91 -6.97 -18.60 -0.80
C VAL A 91 -5.46 -18.35 -0.88
N ARG A 92 -5.08 -17.44 -1.80
CA ARG A 92 -3.76 -16.82 -1.84
C ARG A 92 -3.86 -15.44 -1.21
N LEU A 93 -3.47 -15.30 0.04
CA LEU A 93 -3.54 -14.06 0.83
C LEU A 93 -2.28 -13.22 0.58
N LYS A 94 -2.47 -11.99 0.13
CA LYS A 94 -1.41 -11.07 -0.33
C LYS A 94 -1.48 -9.77 0.46
N GLY A 95 -0.36 -9.26 0.95
CA GLY A 95 -0.32 -7.96 1.64
C GLY A 95 -0.83 -6.83 0.74
N GLY A 96 -1.60 -5.89 1.29
CA GLY A 96 -2.23 -4.80 0.56
C GLY A 96 -3.35 -5.26 -0.37
N ASP A 97 -3.30 -4.81 -1.63
CA ASP A 97 -4.21 -5.18 -2.71
C ASP A 97 -3.48 -6.06 -3.74
N PRO A 98 -4.05 -7.21 -4.14
CA PRO A 98 -3.42 -8.11 -5.12
C PRO A 98 -3.14 -7.48 -6.48
N SER A 99 -3.90 -6.45 -6.86
CA SER A 99 -3.79 -5.78 -8.15
C SER A 99 -2.67 -4.73 -8.19
N ILE A 100 -2.06 -4.40 -7.04
CA ILE A 100 -1.04 -3.36 -6.93
C ILE A 100 0.31 -3.99 -6.60
N PHE A 101 1.19 -4.09 -7.60
CA PHE A 101 2.54 -4.67 -7.53
C PHE A 101 2.60 -6.09 -6.94
N GLY A 102 1.47 -6.81 -6.96
CA GLY A 102 1.30 -8.13 -6.33
C GLY A 102 1.65 -9.31 -7.24
N ARG A 103 2.12 -9.10 -8.48
CA ARG A 103 2.42 -10.15 -9.48
C ARG A 103 1.22 -11.08 -9.76
N SER A 104 0.01 -10.62 -9.51
CA SER A 104 -1.21 -11.44 -9.63
C SER A 104 -1.45 -11.93 -11.06
N THR A 105 -1.05 -11.15 -12.08
CA THR A 105 -1.16 -11.57 -13.48
C THR A 105 -0.36 -12.84 -13.77
N GLU A 106 0.82 -13.00 -13.18
CA GLU A 106 1.66 -14.19 -13.33
C GLU A 106 0.99 -15.43 -12.67
N GLU A 107 0.46 -15.25 -11.45
CA GLU A 107 -0.26 -16.30 -10.73
C GLU A 107 -1.54 -16.73 -11.50
N ILE A 108 -2.30 -15.76 -12.00
CA ILE A 108 -3.52 -16.00 -12.79
C ILE A 108 -3.21 -16.73 -14.08
N ALA A 109 -2.21 -16.27 -14.85
CA ALA A 109 -1.83 -16.87 -16.12
C ALA A 109 -1.40 -18.34 -15.93
N HIS A 110 -0.56 -18.61 -14.93
CA HIS A 110 -0.11 -19.96 -14.62
C HIS A 110 -1.28 -20.90 -14.28
N LEU A 111 -2.18 -20.49 -13.40
CA LEU A 111 -3.32 -21.31 -12.98
C LEU A 111 -4.33 -21.51 -14.11
N ALA A 112 -4.61 -20.45 -14.90
CA ALA A 112 -5.53 -20.52 -16.04
C ALA A 112 -5.05 -21.46 -17.14
N CYS A 113 -3.73 -21.54 -17.42
CA CYS A 113 -3.15 -22.51 -18.35
C CYS A 113 -3.42 -23.98 -17.94
N HIS A 114 -3.71 -24.22 -16.66
CA HIS A 114 -4.06 -25.55 -16.12
C HIS A 114 -5.56 -25.72 -15.85
N GLY A 115 -6.42 -24.81 -16.39
CA GLY A 115 -7.86 -24.91 -16.25
C GLY A 115 -8.41 -24.53 -14.87
N VAL A 116 -7.59 -23.95 -13.99
CA VAL A 116 -8.02 -23.53 -12.65
C VAL A 116 -8.66 -22.16 -12.70
N SER A 117 -9.90 -22.04 -12.17
CA SER A 117 -10.60 -20.76 -12.04
C SER A 117 -9.95 -19.88 -10.97
N VAL A 118 -9.64 -18.64 -11.33
CA VAL A 118 -9.03 -17.65 -10.41
C VAL A 118 -9.89 -16.40 -10.34
N ARG A 119 -10.13 -15.93 -9.11
CA ARG A 119 -10.84 -14.68 -8.83
C ARG A 119 -10.02 -13.78 -7.92
N ILE A 120 -10.27 -12.47 -7.95
CA ILE A 120 -9.59 -11.49 -7.09
C ILE A 120 -10.59 -10.89 -6.11
N CYS A 121 -10.17 -10.78 -4.85
CA CYS A 121 -10.80 -9.97 -3.84
C CYS A 121 -9.87 -8.81 -3.50
N PRO A 122 -10.27 -7.54 -3.72
CA PRO A 122 -9.43 -6.39 -3.43
C PRO A 122 -9.16 -6.24 -1.93
N GLY A 123 -8.08 -5.53 -1.61
CA GLY A 123 -7.73 -5.12 -0.26
C GLY A 123 -7.45 -3.62 -0.16
N VAL A 124 -7.32 -3.12 1.07
CA VAL A 124 -6.87 -1.75 1.30
C VAL A 124 -5.38 -1.66 0.96
N THR A 125 -5.02 -0.79 0.01
CA THR A 125 -3.62 -0.61 -0.35
C THR A 125 -2.84 0.18 0.71
N ALA A 126 -1.55 -0.09 0.86
CA ALA A 126 -0.68 0.60 1.80
C ALA A 126 -0.71 2.13 1.64
N ALA A 127 -0.87 2.65 0.43
CA ALA A 127 -0.95 4.10 0.20
C ALA A 127 -2.17 4.74 0.88
N SER A 128 -3.34 4.10 0.80
CA SER A 128 -4.56 4.61 1.46
C SER A 128 -4.43 4.56 2.98
N ALA A 129 -3.90 3.47 3.53
CA ALA A 129 -3.70 3.35 4.98
C ALA A 129 -2.65 4.34 5.50
N ALA A 130 -1.53 4.49 4.79
CA ALA A 130 -0.46 5.43 5.15
C ALA A 130 -0.96 6.88 5.17
N ALA A 131 -1.75 7.29 4.18
CA ALA A 131 -2.34 8.62 4.15
C ALA A 131 -3.34 8.82 5.30
N ALA A 132 -4.20 7.84 5.54
CA ALA A 132 -5.20 7.88 6.61
C ALA A 132 -4.55 7.98 8.00
N SER A 133 -3.55 7.14 8.28
CA SER A 133 -2.85 7.15 9.58
C SER A 133 -2.10 8.45 9.83
N ALA A 134 -1.58 9.08 8.78
CA ALA A 134 -0.88 10.36 8.87
C ALA A 134 -1.82 11.59 8.90
N GLY A 135 -3.15 11.40 8.79
CA GLY A 135 -4.07 12.50 8.63
C GLY A 135 -3.80 13.34 7.37
N ALA A 136 -3.27 12.71 6.33
CA ALA A 136 -2.93 13.32 5.05
C ALA A 136 -3.90 12.87 3.96
N SER A 137 -3.87 13.54 2.81
CA SER A 137 -4.64 13.15 1.64
C SER A 137 -3.70 12.69 0.52
N LEU A 138 -4.18 11.81 -0.35
CA LEU A 138 -3.48 11.46 -1.58
C LEU A 138 -3.80 12.40 -2.73
N THR A 139 -4.90 13.16 -2.62
CA THR A 139 -5.34 14.15 -3.59
C THR A 139 -5.77 15.41 -2.87
N LEU A 140 -5.59 16.57 -3.50
CA LEU A 140 -5.96 17.86 -2.91
C LEU A 140 -6.48 18.78 -4.00
N ARG A 141 -7.74 19.25 -3.85
CA ARG A 141 -8.37 20.12 -4.82
C ARG A 141 -7.53 21.38 -5.05
N GLY A 142 -7.19 21.65 -6.31
CA GLY A 142 -6.41 22.82 -6.71
C GLY A 142 -4.88 22.64 -6.59
N LEU A 143 -4.38 21.59 -5.91
CA LEU A 143 -2.95 21.36 -5.71
C LEU A 143 -2.46 19.99 -6.18
N ALA A 144 -3.27 18.94 -6.02
CA ALA A 144 -2.89 17.59 -6.42
C ALA A 144 -4.10 16.86 -7.01
N ARG A 145 -4.24 16.93 -8.33
CA ARG A 145 -5.38 16.36 -9.07
C ARG A 145 -5.15 14.92 -9.49
N SER A 146 -3.90 14.47 -9.46
CA SER A 146 -3.49 13.17 -9.93
C SER A 146 -2.74 12.41 -8.85
N LEU A 147 -2.90 11.08 -8.86
CA LEU A 147 -2.16 10.14 -8.02
C LEU A 147 -1.57 9.06 -8.92
N THR A 148 -0.26 8.84 -8.82
CA THR A 148 0.40 7.76 -9.53
C THR A 148 1.08 6.82 -8.54
N PHE A 149 0.81 5.52 -8.71
CA PHE A 149 1.53 4.46 -8.02
C PHE A 149 2.69 4.00 -8.89
N VAL A 150 3.88 4.01 -8.33
CA VAL A 150 5.08 3.48 -8.99
C VAL A 150 5.79 2.50 -8.07
N THR A 151 6.51 1.56 -8.68
CA THR A 151 7.44 0.71 -7.95
C THR A 151 8.86 1.14 -8.27
N ALA A 152 9.69 1.29 -7.24
CA ALA A 152 11.10 1.55 -7.40
C ALA A 152 11.94 0.25 -7.33
N HIS A 153 11.30 -0.91 -7.46
CA HIS A 153 11.98 -2.19 -7.58
C HIS A 153 12.40 -2.41 -9.04
N ALA A 154 13.68 -2.24 -9.32
CA ALA A 154 14.27 -2.63 -10.60
C ALA A 154 14.61 -4.14 -10.61
N ARG A 155 14.64 -4.76 -11.79
CA ARG A 155 15.17 -6.13 -11.91
C ARG A 155 16.66 -6.12 -11.56
N ALA A 156 17.15 -7.24 -11.04
CA ALA A 156 18.55 -7.36 -10.68
C ALA A 156 19.46 -7.03 -11.87
N GLY A 157 20.33 -6.03 -11.69
CA GLY A 157 21.26 -5.54 -12.72
C GLY A 157 20.69 -4.48 -13.67
N GLU A 158 19.42 -4.10 -13.54
CA GLU A 158 18.82 -3.01 -14.33
C GLU A 158 18.79 -1.71 -13.55
N ALA A 159 19.02 -0.58 -14.23
CA ALA A 159 18.79 0.73 -13.65
C ALA A 159 17.29 0.98 -13.48
N LEU A 160 16.90 1.71 -12.42
CA LEU A 160 15.52 2.15 -12.24
C LEU A 160 15.13 3.10 -13.39
N SER A 161 14.23 2.64 -14.25
CA SER A 161 13.73 3.42 -15.40
C SER A 161 12.27 3.76 -15.17
N LEU A 162 12.00 5.05 -14.87
CA LEU A 162 10.65 5.62 -14.73
C LEU A 162 10.55 6.85 -15.63
N ASP A 163 9.35 7.23 -16.01
CA ASP A 163 9.10 8.50 -16.70
C ASP A 163 9.18 9.66 -15.70
N TRP A 164 10.41 10.08 -15.40
CA TRP A 164 10.67 11.12 -14.41
C TRP A 164 10.03 12.46 -14.76
N ALA A 165 9.93 12.79 -16.05
CA ALA A 165 9.29 14.03 -16.51
C ALA A 165 7.80 14.07 -16.15
N SER A 166 7.09 12.97 -16.40
CA SER A 166 5.69 12.84 -16.00
C SER A 166 5.53 12.81 -14.47
N LEU A 167 6.43 12.17 -13.74
CA LEU A 167 6.38 12.08 -12.27
C LEU A 167 6.76 13.40 -11.57
N ALA A 168 7.47 14.29 -12.24
CA ALA A 168 7.87 15.59 -11.69
C ALA A 168 6.76 16.66 -11.75
N GLN A 169 5.59 16.35 -12.32
CA GLN A 169 4.49 17.32 -12.43
C GLN A 169 4.02 17.81 -11.05
N PRO A 170 3.88 19.14 -10.84
CA PRO A 170 3.58 19.73 -9.52
C PRO A 170 2.25 19.23 -8.92
N GLU A 171 1.23 19.06 -9.77
CA GLU A 171 -0.13 18.66 -9.35
C GLU A 171 -0.27 17.13 -9.15
N LEU A 172 0.83 16.40 -9.14
CA LEU A 172 0.85 14.94 -9.00
C LEU A 172 1.32 14.53 -7.59
N THR A 173 0.57 13.65 -6.95
CA THR A 173 1.06 12.87 -5.82
C THR A 173 1.65 11.55 -6.34
N VAL A 174 2.88 11.25 -5.96
CA VAL A 174 3.56 9.99 -6.30
C VAL A 174 3.63 9.11 -5.08
N ALA A 175 3.08 7.90 -5.17
CA ALA A 175 3.22 6.88 -4.15
C ALA A 175 4.23 5.82 -4.64
N VAL A 176 5.41 5.80 -4.03
CA VAL A 176 6.53 4.93 -4.42
C VAL A 176 6.57 3.71 -3.52
N TYR A 177 6.23 2.56 -4.09
CA TYR A 177 6.33 1.25 -3.43
C TYR A 177 7.74 0.68 -3.61
N MET A 178 8.22 -0.05 -2.61
CA MET A 178 9.57 -0.66 -2.61
C MET A 178 10.68 0.38 -2.85
N GLY A 179 10.42 1.65 -2.43
CA GLY A 179 11.25 2.80 -2.78
C GLY A 179 12.41 3.08 -1.83
N ARG A 180 12.49 2.41 -0.68
CA ARG A 180 13.49 2.74 0.34
C ARG A 180 14.94 2.69 -0.21
N ALA A 181 15.33 1.58 -0.78
CA ALA A 181 16.68 1.42 -1.34
C ALA A 181 16.98 2.37 -2.53
N ALA A 182 15.92 2.79 -3.25
CA ALA A 182 16.03 3.70 -4.39
C ALA A 182 15.77 5.18 -4.03
N ALA A 183 15.58 5.51 -2.76
CA ALA A 183 15.15 6.85 -2.32
C ALA A 183 16.10 7.97 -2.80
N SER A 184 17.41 7.74 -2.80
CA SER A 184 18.41 8.67 -3.32
C SER A 184 18.24 8.91 -4.83
N THR A 185 18.03 7.86 -5.61
CA THR A 185 17.75 7.95 -7.04
C THR A 185 16.42 8.66 -7.30
N VAL A 186 15.35 8.27 -6.59
CA VAL A 186 14.03 8.91 -6.72
C VAL A 186 14.12 10.42 -6.46
N SER A 187 14.78 10.83 -5.37
CA SER A 187 14.96 12.25 -5.04
C SER A 187 15.73 12.99 -6.13
N ARG A 188 16.89 12.46 -6.51
CA ARG A 188 17.77 13.09 -7.51
C ARG A 188 17.08 13.24 -8.87
N GLU A 189 16.46 12.18 -9.37
CA GLU A 189 15.82 12.17 -10.70
C GLU A 189 14.59 13.06 -10.76
N LEU A 190 13.74 13.06 -9.72
CA LEU A 190 12.59 13.97 -9.65
C LEU A 190 13.01 15.43 -9.62
N ILE A 191 14.07 15.77 -8.85
CA ILE A 191 14.60 17.14 -8.81
C ILE A 191 15.22 17.50 -10.17
N ALA A 192 16.00 16.62 -10.78
CA ALA A 192 16.59 16.83 -12.11
C ALA A 192 15.52 17.03 -13.19
N ALA A 193 14.37 16.36 -13.06
CA ALA A 193 13.22 16.50 -13.94
C ALA A 193 12.34 17.76 -13.64
N GLY A 194 12.76 18.61 -12.69
CA GLY A 194 12.11 19.88 -12.39
C GLY A 194 11.17 19.89 -11.17
N ARG A 195 11.07 18.80 -10.41
CA ARG A 195 10.33 18.80 -9.16
C ARG A 195 11.03 19.67 -8.10
N SER A 196 10.28 20.51 -7.38
CA SER A 196 10.88 21.34 -6.34
C SER A 196 11.58 20.51 -5.26
N PRO A 197 12.82 20.84 -4.87
CA PRO A 197 13.49 20.20 -3.73
C PRO A 197 12.74 20.33 -2.41
N SER A 198 11.87 21.35 -2.30
CA SER A 198 11.03 21.59 -1.13
C SER A 198 9.71 20.81 -1.15
N THR A 199 9.40 20.06 -2.22
CA THR A 199 8.19 19.24 -2.30
C THR A 199 8.05 18.37 -1.04
N PRO A 200 6.88 18.37 -0.38
CA PRO A 200 6.64 17.56 0.80
C PRO A 200 6.79 16.07 0.52
N VAL A 201 7.37 15.36 1.47
CA VAL A 201 7.41 13.90 1.48
C VAL A 201 6.89 13.37 2.81
N LEU A 202 6.15 12.28 2.74
CA LEU A 202 5.74 11.49 3.88
C LEU A 202 6.22 10.06 3.67
N ILE A 203 7.03 9.57 4.60
CA ILE A 203 7.52 8.21 4.62
C ILE A 203 6.73 7.47 5.69
N VAL A 204 6.11 6.36 5.32
CA VAL A 204 5.39 5.50 6.27
C VAL A 204 6.03 4.13 6.26
N VAL A 205 6.50 3.73 7.42
CA VAL A 205 7.13 2.45 7.68
C VAL A 205 6.15 1.58 8.43
N ASN A 206 5.97 0.34 8.00
CA ASN A 206 5.04 -0.63 8.61
C ASN A 206 3.61 -0.10 8.72
N ALA A 207 3.09 0.48 7.62
CA ALA A 207 1.78 1.13 7.58
C ALA A 207 0.68 0.25 8.20
N SER A 208 -0.11 0.82 9.12
CA SER A 208 -1.19 0.21 9.88
C SER A 208 -0.78 -0.89 10.89
N LEU A 209 0.50 -1.18 11.05
CA LEU A 209 0.97 -2.09 12.09
C LEU A 209 1.21 -1.36 13.42
N PRO A 210 1.21 -2.05 14.58
CA PRO A 210 1.42 -1.41 15.89
C PRO A 210 2.72 -0.61 16.02
N HIS A 211 3.74 -0.97 15.23
CA HIS A 211 5.04 -0.29 15.17
C HIS A 211 5.20 0.61 13.96
N GLU A 212 4.09 1.12 13.43
CA GLU A 212 4.10 2.12 12.35
C GLU A 212 4.91 3.36 12.74
N ARG A 213 5.75 3.83 11.82
CA ARG A 213 6.46 5.11 11.94
C ARG A 213 6.13 6.01 10.76
N ARG A 214 5.92 7.30 11.05
CA ARG A 214 5.63 8.33 10.06
C ARG A 214 6.71 9.40 10.13
N ILE A 215 7.34 9.69 9.01
CA ILE A 215 8.44 10.65 8.89
C ILE A 215 8.04 11.67 7.83
N HIS A 216 7.93 12.92 8.23
CA HIS A 216 7.67 14.04 7.33
C HIS A 216 8.97 14.75 6.97
N GLY A 217 9.07 15.21 5.74
CA GLY A 217 10.23 15.95 5.29
C GLY A 217 10.03 16.59 3.93
N ARG A 218 11.13 16.86 3.25
CA ARG A 218 11.18 17.43 1.90
C ARG A 218 11.89 16.48 0.95
N LEU A 219 11.62 16.59 -0.33
CA LEU A 219 12.19 15.73 -1.37
C LEU A 219 13.72 15.75 -1.35
N SER A 220 14.36 16.91 -1.12
CA SER A 220 15.81 17.04 -1.00
C SER A 220 16.44 16.25 0.16
N ALA A 221 15.66 15.97 1.21
CA ALA A 221 16.12 15.22 2.38
C ALA A 221 15.75 13.73 2.32
N LEU A 222 15.04 13.28 1.29
CA LEU A 222 14.47 11.94 1.22
C LEU A 222 15.52 10.84 1.43
N ALA A 223 16.69 10.96 0.81
CA ALA A 223 17.77 9.99 0.95
C ALA A 223 18.23 9.84 2.41
N PHE A 224 18.44 10.95 3.10
CA PHE A 224 18.82 10.98 4.51
C PHE A 224 17.75 10.42 5.43
N LEU A 225 16.49 10.77 5.16
CA LEU A 225 15.36 10.35 6.01
C LEU A 225 15.16 8.82 6.03
N VAL A 226 15.55 8.11 4.97
CA VAL A 226 15.41 6.65 4.90
C VAL A 226 16.60 5.88 5.50
N GLU A 227 17.72 6.53 5.82
CA GLU A 227 18.93 5.88 6.33
C GLU A 227 18.72 5.13 7.65
N THR A 228 17.80 5.63 8.47
CA THR A 228 17.47 5.03 9.78
C THR A 228 16.43 3.92 9.70
N ILE A 229 15.97 3.57 8.50
CA ILE A 229 14.94 2.56 8.28
C ILE A 229 15.61 1.24 7.90
N SER A 230 15.24 0.14 8.55
CA SER A 230 15.73 -1.19 8.22
C SER A 230 15.33 -1.61 6.80
N ASP A 231 16.19 -2.39 6.14
CA ASP A 231 15.90 -2.98 4.83
C ASP A 231 14.71 -3.96 4.86
N GLU A 232 14.42 -4.52 6.02
CA GLU A 232 13.35 -5.49 6.23
C GLU A 232 11.99 -4.83 6.47
N ASP A 233 11.97 -3.54 6.82
CA ASP A 233 10.74 -2.82 7.12
C ASP A 233 10.00 -2.37 5.85
N PRO A 234 8.76 -2.85 5.59
CA PRO A 234 7.94 -2.36 4.50
C PRO A 234 7.78 -0.85 4.57
N THR A 235 8.24 -0.17 3.54
CA THR A 235 8.30 1.29 3.51
C THR A 235 7.60 1.84 2.26
N LEU A 236 6.71 2.80 2.47
CA LEU A 236 6.05 3.57 1.43
C LEU A 236 6.53 5.00 1.44
N LEU A 237 6.83 5.56 0.27
CA LEU A 237 7.16 6.97 0.10
C LEU A 237 6.01 7.67 -0.62
N LEU A 238 5.45 8.71 -0.01
CA LEU A 238 4.44 9.58 -0.60
C LEU A 238 5.06 10.95 -0.86
N ILE A 239 4.97 11.46 -2.09
CA ILE A 239 5.67 12.67 -2.54
C ILE A 239 4.65 13.58 -3.22
N GLY A 240 4.47 14.79 -2.72
CA GLY A 240 3.56 15.78 -3.32
C GLY A 240 2.95 16.74 -2.31
N GLU A 241 2.27 17.75 -2.83
CA GLU A 241 1.67 18.81 -2.00
C GLU A 241 0.49 18.31 -1.13
N ALA A 242 -0.17 17.23 -1.54
CA ALA A 242 -1.30 16.67 -0.80
C ALA A 242 -0.90 15.92 0.48
N VAL A 243 0.36 15.51 0.63
CA VAL A 243 0.79 14.68 1.76
C VAL A 243 1.23 15.46 3.00
N GLN A 244 1.01 16.76 3.01
CA GLN A 244 1.19 17.56 4.23
C GLN A 244 0.12 17.18 5.26
N PRO A 245 0.48 17.09 6.55
CA PRO A 245 -0.51 16.90 7.60
C PRO A 245 -1.55 18.02 7.57
N ILE A 246 -2.82 17.66 7.68
CA ILE A 246 -3.87 18.64 7.89
C ILE A 246 -3.67 19.24 9.28
N PRO A 247 -3.54 20.58 9.43
CA PRO A 247 -3.39 21.20 10.74
C PRO A 247 -4.56 20.78 11.64
N SER A 248 -4.28 20.06 12.73
CA SER A 248 -5.31 19.69 13.69
C SER A 248 -5.75 20.95 14.46
N ALA A 249 -7.06 21.12 14.65
CA ALA A 249 -7.65 22.26 15.37
C ALA A 249 -7.18 22.39 16.84
N THR A 250 -6.48 21.38 17.38
CA THR A 250 -5.98 21.34 18.76
C THR A 250 -4.73 22.18 19.02
N HIS A 251 -4.12 22.82 18.01
CA HIS A 251 -2.92 23.64 18.22
C HIS A 251 -3.22 25.15 18.39
N LYS A 252 -4.50 25.58 18.52
CA LYS A 252 -4.87 27.00 18.76
C LYS A 252 -4.96 27.42 20.23
N ALA A 253 -4.60 26.56 21.17
CA ALA A 253 -4.63 26.93 22.60
C ALA A 253 -3.21 27.20 23.15
N GLY A 254 -2.47 28.18 22.59
CA GLY A 254 -1.16 28.48 23.15
C GLY A 254 -0.27 29.44 22.37
N CYS A 255 -0.83 30.34 21.54
CA CYS A 255 -0.07 31.46 21.00
C CYS A 255 -0.96 32.71 20.91
N ALA A 256 -1.19 33.34 22.06
CA ALA A 256 -1.39 34.78 22.12
C ALA A 256 0.00 35.42 22.17
N GLU A 257 0.22 36.40 21.25
CA GLU A 257 1.35 37.33 21.18
C GLU A 257 2.67 36.76 20.62
N THR A 258 2.90 36.90 19.34
CA THR A 258 3.83 37.84 18.72
C THR A 258 3.98 37.59 17.20
N VAL A 259 3.76 38.67 16.45
CA VAL A 259 4.31 39.03 15.11
C VAL A 259 4.05 38.06 13.94
N GLY A 260 3.10 38.48 13.06
CA GLY A 260 3.24 38.30 11.61
C GLY A 260 3.18 36.90 11.06
N ALA A 261 2.18 36.08 11.40
CA ALA A 261 1.87 34.88 10.66
C ALA A 261 0.97 35.26 9.46
N THR A 262 1.51 35.19 8.25
CA THR A 262 0.71 35.18 7.03
C THR A 262 -0.22 33.97 7.10
N GLU A 263 -1.52 34.22 7.21
CA GLU A 263 -2.56 33.17 7.07
C GLU A 263 -2.36 32.48 5.73
N ASP A 264 -2.20 31.16 5.75
CA ASP A 264 -2.14 30.38 4.53
C ASP A 264 -3.56 30.32 3.93
N PRO A 265 -3.84 30.99 2.80
CA PRO A 265 -5.20 31.13 2.27
C PRO A 265 -5.78 29.81 1.72
N ARG A 266 -5.04 28.72 1.79
CA ARG A 266 -5.39 27.43 1.17
C ARG A 266 -6.45 26.63 1.94
N TYR A 267 -6.65 26.90 3.24
CA TYR A 267 -7.54 26.11 4.11
C TYR A 267 -8.73 26.90 4.70
N CYS A 268 -8.81 28.22 4.53
CA CYS A 268 -9.87 29.04 5.10
C CYS A 268 -10.74 29.69 4.02
N ARG A 269 -11.54 28.91 3.32
CA ARG A 269 -12.78 29.37 2.67
C ARG A 269 -13.89 28.35 2.95
N ALA A 270 -14.45 28.43 4.16
CA ALA A 270 -15.81 27.97 4.39
C ALA A 270 -16.75 29.10 3.90
N ASP A 271 -17.45 28.87 2.80
CA ASP A 271 -18.54 29.73 2.31
C ASP A 271 -19.75 29.52 3.24
N PRO A 272 -20.17 30.53 4.02
CA PRO A 272 -21.36 30.41 4.85
C PRO A 272 -22.60 30.63 4.00
N ARG A 273 -23.09 29.63 3.31
CA ARG A 273 -24.44 29.68 2.76
C ARG A 273 -25.46 29.32 3.82
N PRO A 274 -26.49 30.17 4.09
CA PRO A 274 -27.53 29.84 5.04
C PRO A 274 -28.37 28.68 4.53
N LEU A 275 -28.64 27.73 5.44
CA LEU A 275 -29.64 26.69 5.24
C LEU A 275 -30.99 27.35 4.95
N ARG A 276 -31.52 27.16 3.76
CA ARG A 276 -32.90 27.50 3.44
C ARG A 276 -33.78 26.45 4.13
N SER A 277 -34.56 26.93 5.11
CA SER A 277 -35.75 26.24 5.65
C SER A 277 -36.79 26.12 4.55
N GLY A 278 -37.26 24.90 4.30
CA GLY A 278 -38.35 24.50 3.44
C GLY A 278 -38.65 23.05 3.69
#